data_530ec00354c4bf0e9f726485ee81a88a
#
_entry.id   530ec00354c4bf0e9f726485ee81a88a
#
_cell.length_a   1.000
_cell.length_b   1.000
_cell.length_c   1.000
_cell.angle_alpha   90.00
_cell.angle_beta   90.00
_cell.angle_gamma   90.00
#
_symmetry.space_group_name_H-M   'P 1'
#
loop_
_entity.id
_entity.type
_entity.pdbx_description
1 polymer ?
#
loop_
_entity_poly.entity_id
_entity_poly.type
_entity_poly.pdbx_seq_one_letter_code
_entity_poly.pdbx_strand_id
1 'polypeptide(L)'
;MGRFHPHPDSHPHPDSHTHPDSHTHPDSHTHPDSHTHPGSVGDHSGYSTGAERVEVLERILGENERVARANRAAFDAAGVTVVNLMSAPGAGKTMLLAETLRRLAPHRRIGIIEGDIETSLDADRLEGFGAAIALVNTGNGFGGECHLDAPMVASALPRLPLSELDLVIIENVGNLVCPAEFAVGEDRRAMMFAVTEGEEKPLKYPVMFRSADLVLVNKTDLLPYLDFDAEAFRRNLDAVHPRVDVLAVSARTGEGIDAWCDWLANLLGAPGVAPIQR
;
A
#
# COMPACT_ATOMS: atom_id res chain seq x y z
N MET A 1 51.48 3.44 14.56
CA MET A 1 51.62 4.00 15.94
C MET A 1 50.38 4.88 16.16
N GLY A 2 49.32 4.32 16.73
CA GLY A 2 48.10 5.02 17.10
C GLY A 2 47.95 5.00 18.59
N ARG A 3 47.85 6.17 19.23
CA ARG A 3 47.74 6.32 20.66
C ARG A 3 46.27 6.13 21.07
N PHE A 4 46.02 5.15 21.93
CA PHE A 4 44.78 5.02 22.71
C PHE A 4 44.83 6.03 23.87
N HIS A 5 43.74 6.77 24.07
CA HIS A 5 43.49 7.54 25.30
C HIS A 5 42.44 6.78 26.12
N PRO A 6 42.71 6.49 27.38
CA PRO A 6 41.72 5.91 28.31
C PRO A 6 40.79 6.98 28.87
N HIS A 7 39.47 6.66 28.94
CA HIS A 7 38.50 7.44 29.69
C HIS A 7 38.55 7.10 31.18
N PRO A 8 38.44 8.07 32.07
CA PRO A 8 38.44 7.81 33.51
C PRO A 8 37.08 7.33 34.02
N ASP A 9 37.18 6.47 35.04
CA ASP A 9 36.14 5.69 35.71
C ASP A 9 35.11 6.48 36.50
N SER A 10 33.91 5.90 36.56
CA SER A 10 33.03 5.67 37.70
C SER A 10 32.63 6.85 38.61
N HIS A 11 31.34 7.20 38.46
CA HIS A 11 30.60 7.84 39.53
C HIS A 11 29.74 6.78 40.25
N PRO A 12 29.80 6.69 41.63
CA PRO A 12 28.92 5.80 42.38
C PRO A 12 27.53 6.41 42.51
N HIS A 13 26.50 5.59 42.27
CA HIS A 13 25.11 5.90 42.61
C HIS A 13 24.89 5.62 44.11
N PRO A 14 24.27 6.52 44.89
CA PRO A 14 23.88 6.20 46.27
C PRO A 14 22.60 5.35 46.27
N ASP A 15 22.71 4.18 46.89
CA ASP A 15 21.61 3.29 47.23
C ASP A 15 20.75 3.86 48.38
N SER A 16 19.51 3.35 48.40
CA SER A 16 18.58 3.33 49.52
C SER A 16 17.66 4.54 49.73
N HIS A 17 16.47 4.45 49.15
CA HIS A 17 15.29 5.03 49.76
C HIS A 17 14.43 3.92 50.35
N THR A 18 14.47 3.83 51.70
CA THR A 18 13.52 3.05 52.52
C THR A 18 12.17 3.75 52.52
N HIS A 19 11.12 3.07 52.01
CA HIS A 19 9.74 3.49 52.18
C HIS A 19 9.24 3.04 53.57
N PRO A 20 8.62 3.91 54.37
CA PRO A 20 7.95 3.47 55.61
C PRO A 20 6.58 2.87 55.26
N ASP A 21 6.38 1.63 55.67
CA ASP A 21 5.10 0.95 55.71
C ASP A 21 4.14 1.59 56.74
N SER A 22 2.86 1.46 56.41
CA SER A 22 1.69 1.62 57.28
C SER A 22 0.87 2.90 57.10
N HIS A 23 -0.13 2.79 56.18
CA HIS A 23 -1.34 3.54 56.36
C HIS A 23 -2.50 2.53 56.49
N THR A 24 -3.00 2.43 57.73
CA THR A 24 -4.28 1.77 58.06
C THR A 24 -5.40 2.64 57.56
N HIS A 25 -6.21 2.10 56.64
CA HIS A 25 -7.48 2.69 56.24
C HIS A 25 -8.58 2.28 57.20
N PRO A 26 -9.37 3.21 57.74
CA PRO A 26 -10.58 2.84 58.48
C PRO A 26 -11.69 2.39 57.55
N ASP A 27 -12.20 1.20 57.82
CA ASP A 27 -13.41 0.64 57.16
C ASP A 27 -14.67 1.43 57.57
N SER A 28 -15.61 1.43 56.65
CA SER A 28 -17.01 1.77 56.76
C SER A 28 -17.43 3.11 56.17
N HIS A 29 -17.79 3.07 54.89
CA HIS A 29 -18.81 3.92 54.34
C HIS A 29 -19.89 3.03 53.72
N THR A 30 -21.02 2.92 54.42
CA THR A 30 -22.27 2.39 53.89
C THR A 30 -22.82 3.38 52.85
N HIS A 31 -22.84 2.95 51.59
CA HIS A 31 -23.57 3.67 50.54
C HIS A 31 -25.03 3.26 50.57
N PRO A 32 -25.99 4.20 50.54
CA PRO A 32 -27.41 3.86 50.38
C PRO A 32 -27.65 3.42 48.94
N ASP A 33 -28.11 2.18 48.78
CA ASP A 33 -28.67 1.66 47.54
C ASP A 33 -29.93 2.42 47.18
N SER A 34 -30.00 2.92 45.98
CA SER A 34 -31.10 3.06 45.05
C SER A 34 -30.98 4.32 44.18
N HIS A 35 -30.32 4.17 43.06
CA HIS A 35 -30.61 5.02 41.90
C HIS A 35 -30.96 4.09 40.74
N THR A 36 -32.27 3.98 40.49
CA THR A 36 -32.77 3.44 39.22
C THR A 36 -32.41 4.40 38.11
N HIS A 37 -31.42 3.99 37.29
CA HIS A 37 -31.14 4.66 36.02
C HIS A 37 -32.18 4.22 34.99
N PRO A 38 -32.90 5.14 34.36
CA PRO A 38 -33.70 4.80 33.18
C PRO A 38 -32.70 4.43 32.07
N GLY A 39 -32.91 3.26 31.45
CA GLY A 39 -32.01 2.69 30.46
C GLY A 39 -31.81 3.60 29.26
N SER A 40 -30.57 3.95 29.05
CA SER A 40 -29.85 3.99 27.79
C SER A 40 -28.37 4.07 28.15
N VAL A 41 -27.67 2.96 28.05
CA VAL A 41 -26.24 2.96 28.06
C VAL A 41 -25.84 3.60 26.73
N GLY A 42 -25.80 4.92 26.70
CA GLY A 42 -25.16 5.65 25.62
C GLY A 42 -23.65 5.31 25.68
N ASP A 43 -23.12 4.78 24.60
CA ASP A 43 -21.70 4.67 24.40
C ASP A 43 -21.09 6.09 24.52
N HIS A 44 -20.43 6.38 25.63
CA HIS A 44 -19.78 7.67 25.88
C HIS A 44 -18.47 7.86 25.09
N SER A 45 -18.19 6.99 24.09
CA SER A 45 -17.00 7.10 23.25
C SER A 45 -17.03 8.29 22.28
N GLY A 46 -18.16 8.98 22.16
CA GLY A 46 -18.35 10.08 21.19
C GLY A 46 -18.41 9.62 19.72
N TYR A 47 -18.41 8.31 19.48
CA TYR A 47 -18.58 7.74 18.15
C TYR A 47 -20.05 7.46 17.88
N SER A 48 -20.51 7.84 16.68
CA SER A 48 -21.83 7.53 16.15
C SER A 48 -22.13 6.02 16.24
N THR A 49 -23.39 5.67 16.45
CA THR A 49 -23.84 4.28 16.53
C THR A 49 -23.42 3.48 15.29
N GLY A 50 -23.24 2.17 15.42
CA GLY A 50 -22.76 1.32 14.34
C GLY A 50 -23.50 1.49 13.01
N ALA A 51 -24.80 1.80 13.04
CA ALA A 51 -25.62 2.05 11.85
C ALA A 51 -25.19 3.32 11.09
N GLU A 52 -24.91 4.43 11.78
CA GLU A 52 -24.44 5.68 11.14
C GLU A 52 -23.05 5.52 10.53
N ARG A 53 -22.17 4.72 11.16
CA ARG A 53 -20.84 4.41 10.57
C ARG A 53 -20.97 3.62 9.29
N VAL A 54 -21.89 2.65 9.22
CA VAL A 54 -22.13 1.86 8.00
C VAL A 54 -22.65 2.77 6.88
N GLU A 55 -23.63 3.65 7.16
CA GLU A 55 -24.12 4.60 6.15
C GLU A 55 -23.02 5.54 5.61
N VAL A 56 -22.14 6.04 6.48
CA VAL A 56 -21.03 6.90 6.07
C VAL A 56 -20.05 6.13 5.18
N LEU A 57 -19.67 4.91 5.57
CA LEU A 57 -18.80 4.06 4.77
C LEU A 57 -19.40 3.71 3.41
N GLU A 58 -20.69 3.36 3.36
CA GLU A 58 -21.39 3.09 2.10
C GLU A 58 -21.41 4.30 1.16
N ARG A 59 -21.59 5.51 1.71
CA ARG A 59 -21.52 6.75 0.92
C ARG A 59 -20.11 7.02 0.37
N ILE A 60 -19.08 6.82 1.20
CA ILE A 60 -17.68 7.01 0.79
C ILE A 60 -17.33 6.03 -0.33
N LEU A 61 -17.63 4.75 -0.15
CA LEU A 61 -17.38 3.72 -1.15
C LEU A 61 -18.18 3.96 -2.43
N GLY A 62 -19.46 4.34 -2.31
CA GLY A 62 -20.33 4.64 -3.45
C GLY A 62 -19.85 5.85 -4.25
N GLU A 63 -19.36 6.92 -3.61
CA GLU A 63 -18.78 8.07 -4.29
C GLU A 63 -17.45 7.70 -4.95
N ASN A 64 -16.61 6.93 -4.27
CA ASN A 64 -15.37 6.43 -4.87
C ASN A 64 -15.64 5.61 -6.14
N GLU A 65 -16.59 4.66 -6.09
CA GLU A 65 -16.97 3.86 -7.26
C GLU A 65 -17.48 4.71 -8.42
N ARG A 66 -18.27 5.75 -8.13
CA ARG A 66 -18.76 6.68 -9.15
C ARG A 66 -17.61 7.39 -9.86
N VAL A 67 -16.62 7.87 -9.10
CA VAL A 67 -15.45 8.56 -9.65
C VAL A 67 -14.51 7.57 -10.34
N ALA A 68 -14.34 6.35 -9.79
CA ALA A 68 -13.55 5.29 -10.43
C ALA A 68 -14.09 4.93 -11.83
N ARG A 69 -15.43 4.84 -11.97
CA ARG A 69 -16.06 4.64 -13.29
C ARG A 69 -15.79 5.82 -14.23
N ALA A 70 -15.78 7.06 -13.74
CA ALA A 70 -15.45 8.22 -14.56
C ALA A 70 -13.98 8.21 -15.00
N ASN A 71 -13.05 7.85 -14.09
CA ASN A 71 -11.64 7.66 -14.41
C ASN A 71 -11.46 6.58 -15.48
N ARG A 72 -12.14 5.41 -15.31
CA ARG A 72 -12.10 4.34 -16.30
C ARG A 72 -12.56 4.81 -17.67
N ALA A 73 -13.68 5.54 -17.74
CA ALA A 73 -14.18 6.11 -18.98
C ALA A 73 -13.19 7.09 -19.65
N ALA A 74 -12.47 7.89 -18.85
CA ALA A 74 -11.44 8.79 -19.36
C ALA A 74 -10.24 8.02 -19.93
N PHE A 75 -9.79 6.97 -19.24
CA PHE A 75 -8.73 6.08 -19.71
C PHE A 75 -9.13 5.32 -20.99
N ASP A 76 -10.35 4.80 -21.03
CA ASP A 76 -10.89 4.11 -22.22
C ASP A 76 -10.97 5.05 -23.43
N ALA A 77 -11.44 6.29 -23.22
CA ALA A 77 -11.50 7.30 -24.27
C ALA A 77 -10.13 7.69 -24.81
N ALA A 78 -9.09 7.63 -23.96
CA ALA A 78 -7.72 7.85 -24.36
C ALA A 78 -7.03 6.62 -24.95
N GLY A 79 -7.64 5.43 -24.84
CA GLY A 79 -7.05 4.15 -25.28
C GLY A 79 -5.86 3.69 -24.47
N VAL A 80 -5.76 4.10 -23.18
CA VAL A 80 -4.64 3.81 -22.31
C VAL A 80 -4.99 2.68 -21.35
N THR A 81 -4.06 1.74 -21.19
CA THR A 81 -4.16 0.67 -20.18
C THR A 81 -3.66 1.16 -18.84
N VAL A 82 -4.34 0.77 -17.77
CA VAL A 82 -4.01 1.23 -16.39
C VAL A 82 -3.80 0.07 -15.44
N VAL A 83 -2.67 0.07 -14.75
CA VAL A 83 -2.34 -0.91 -13.72
C VAL A 83 -2.17 -0.23 -12.36
N ASN A 84 -2.91 -0.68 -11.36
CA ASN A 84 -2.75 -0.25 -9.96
C ASN A 84 -1.74 -1.15 -9.26
N LEU A 85 -0.58 -0.59 -8.89
CA LEU A 85 0.50 -1.30 -8.18
C LEU A 85 0.38 -1.05 -6.68
N MET A 86 -0.01 -2.08 -5.95
CA MET A 86 -0.24 -2.07 -4.51
C MET A 86 0.82 -2.88 -3.76
N SER A 87 1.15 -2.52 -2.53
CA SER A 87 2.08 -3.29 -1.69
C SER A 87 2.05 -2.86 -0.23
N ALA A 88 2.77 -3.60 0.63
CA ALA A 88 3.21 -3.09 1.92
C ALA A 88 4.25 -1.96 1.74
N PRO A 89 4.45 -1.11 2.77
CA PRO A 89 5.57 -0.18 2.80
C PRO A 89 6.91 -0.91 2.65
N GLY A 90 7.83 -0.34 1.88
CA GLY A 90 9.16 -0.90 1.71
C GLY A 90 9.24 -2.20 0.89
N ALA A 91 8.17 -2.65 0.23
CA ALA A 91 8.21 -3.82 -0.65
C ALA A 91 9.08 -3.62 -1.91
N GLY A 92 9.35 -2.37 -2.30
CA GLY A 92 10.27 -2.01 -3.40
C GLY A 92 9.60 -1.55 -4.69
N LYS A 93 8.39 -0.96 -4.61
CA LYS A 93 7.62 -0.46 -5.76
C LYS A 93 8.43 0.49 -6.66
N THR A 94 8.98 1.54 -6.08
CA THR A 94 9.74 2.56 -6.83
C THR A 94 10.93 1.94 -7.58
N MET A 95 11.63 0.96 -6.97
CA MET A 95 12.72 0.25 -7.65
C MET A 95 12.19 -0.63 -8.79
N LEU A 96 11.05 -1.31 -8.60
CA LEU A 96 10.38 -2.06 -9.66
C LEU A 96 9.99 -1.15 -10.82
N LEU A 97 9.44 0.04 -10.53
CA LEU A 97 9.06 1.02 -11.55
C LEU A 97 10.27 1.52 -12.33
N ALA A 98 11.37 1.84 -11.66
CA ALA A 98 12.61 2.23 -12.34
C ALA A 98 13.12 1.14 -13.30
N GLU A 99 13.10 -0.14 -12.86
CA GLU A 99 13.45 -1.28 -13.71
C GLU A 99 12.48 -1.47 -14.88
N THR A 100 11.18 -1.27 -14.63
CA THR A 100 10.13 -1.31 -15.66
C THR A 100 10.34 -0.23 -16.72
N LEU A 101 10.54 1.01 -16.28
CA LEU A 101 10.78 2.13 -17.18
C LEU A 101 12.05 1.92 -18.02
N ARG A 102 13.13 1.43 -17.43
CA ARG A 102 14.37 1.15 -18.16
C ARG A 102 14.15 0.20 -19.33
N ARG A 103 13.27 -0.79 -19.19
CA ARG A 103 12.99 -1.80 -20.23
C ARG A 103 11.90 -1.38 -21.19
N LEU A 104 10.83 -0.77 -20.72
CA LEU A 104 9.65 -0.50 -21.54
C LEU A 104 9.60 0.91 -22.12
N ALA A 105 10.12 1.94 -21.45
CA ALA A 105 10.06 3.32 -21.94
C ALA A 105 10.73 3.55 -23.33
N PRO A 106 11.75 2.80 -23.75
CA PRO A 106 12.27 2.89 -25.11
C PRO A 106 11.27 2.48 -26.21
N HIS A 107 10.21 1.75 -25.84
CA HIS A 107 9.26 1.14 -26.78
C HIS A 107 7.81 1.50 -26.51
N ARG A 108 7.52 2.11 -25.36
CA ARG A 108 6.15 2.44 -24.89
C ARG A 108 6.15 3.78 -24.18
N ARG A 109 5.08 4.54 -24.37
CA ARG A 109 4.87 5.81 -23.67
C ARG A 109 4.15 5.52 -22.37
N ILE A 110 4.83 5.77 -21.25
CA ILE A 110 4.38 5.37 -19.93
C ILE A 110 4.11 6.60 -19.08
N GLY A 111 2.97 6.62 -18.41
CA GLY A 111 2.63 7.56 -17.35
C GLY A 111 2.71 6.89 -15.99
N ILE A 112 3.10 7.65 -14.98
CA ILE A 112 3.07 7.23 -13.57
C ILE A 112 2.20 8.21 -12.80
N ILE A 113 1.24 7.68 -12.04
CA ILE A 113 0.56 8.43 -10.98
C ILE A 113 1.14 7.93 -9.67
N GLU A 114 1.82 8.80 -8.95
CA GLU A 114 2.51 8.44 -7.71
C GLU A 114 1.78 9.04 -6.51
N GLY A 115 1.36 8.17 -5.58
CA GLY A 115 0.83 8.55 -4.28
C GLY A 115 1.95 8.62 -3.25
N ASP A 116 2.44 9.82 -2.97
CA ASP A 116 3.44 10.04 -1.92
C ASP A 116 2.84 10.82 -0.75
N ILE A 117 3.25 10.40 0.46
CA ILE A 117 2.76 11.01 1.70
C ILE A 117 3.41 12.39 1.94
N GLU A 118 4.69 12.58 1.64
CA GLU A 118 5.40 13.82 2.02
C GLU A 118 6.55 14.26 1.10
N THR A 119 7.08 13.44 0.18
CA THR A 119 8.31 13.76 -0.53
C THR A 119 8.30 13.38 -2.01
N SER A 120 8.96 14.19 -2.85
CA SER A 120 9.19 13.90 -4.27
C SER A 120 10.34 12.91 -4.51
N LEU A 121 10.92 12.31 -3.45
CA LEU A 121 12.13 11.49 -3.55
C LEU A 121 11.97 10.27 -4.47
N ASP A 122 10.78 9.67 -4.50
CA ASP A 122 10.51 8.52 -5.35
C ASP A 122 10.26 8.96 -6.79
N ALA A 123 9.58 10.09 -7.02
CA ALA A 123 9.47 10.72 -8.34
C ALA A 123 10.84 11.11 -8.90
N ASP A 124 11.73 11.70 -8.08
CA ASP A 124 13.09 12.07 -8.49
C ASP A 124 13.89 10.85 -8.98
N ARG A 125 13.63 9.67 -8.41
CA ARG A 125 14.25 8.40 -8.86
C ARG A 125 13.72 7.90 -10.20
N LEU A 126 12.50 8.30 -10.57
CA LEU A 126 11.87 7.95 -11.84
C LEU A 126 12.11 9.01 -12.92
N GLU A 127 12.63 10.19 -12.55
CA GLU A 127 13.04 11.21 -13.49
C GLU A 127 14.18 10.68 -14.42
N GLY A 128 14.16 11.09 -15.66
CA GLY A 128 15.17 10.72 -16.64
C GLY A 128 14.86 9.44 -17.44
N PHE A 129 13.83 8.66 -17.08
CA PHE A 129 13.39 7.52 -17.88
C PHE A 129 12.40 7.87 -18.99
N GLY A 130 11.98 9.16 -19.10
CA GLY A 130 11.08 9.62 -20.16
C GLY A 130 9.60 9.32 -19.90
N ALA A 131 9.22 8.92 -18.68
CA ALA A 131 7.83 8.76 -18.29
C ALA A 131 7.18 10.11 -17.94
N ALA A 132 5.87 10.24 -18.20
CA ALA A 132 5.08 11.36 -17.70
C ALA A 132 4.67 11.06 -16.23
N ILE A 133 5.09 11.90 -15.27
CA ILE A 133 4.84 11.65 -13.85
C ILE A 133 3.86 12.69 -13.31
N ALA A 134 2.80 12.22 -12.65
CA ALA A 134 1.84 13.05 -11.92
C ALA A 134 1.85 12.67 -10.44
N LEU A 135 2.36 13.56 -9.61
CA LEU A 135 2.38 13.38 -8.15
C LEU A 135 1.02 13.69 -7.55
N VAL A 136 0.56 12.84 -6.64
CA VAL A 136 -0.59 13.06 -5.78
C VAL A 136 -0.10 13.15 -4.34
N ASN A 137 -0.14 14.35 -3.78
CA ASN A 137 0.24 14.54 -2.38
C ASN A 137 -0.90 14.05 -1.47
N THR A 138 -0.64 12.99 -0.72
CA THR A 138 -1.57 12.41 0.25
C THR A 138 -1.39 12.97 1.67
N GLY A 139 -0.43 13.90 1.89
CA GLY A 139 -0.06 14.47 3.20
C GLY A 139 -0.87 15.68 3.65
N ASN A 140 -1.81 16.20 2.85
CA ASN A 140 -2.57 17.41 3.16
C ASN A 140 -3.74 17.15 4.13
N GLY A 141 -3.44 16.82 5.40
CA GLY A 141 -4.44 16.64 6.43
C GLY A 141 -3.86 16.06 7.72
N PHE A 142 -4.63 16.10 8.81
CA PHE A 142 -4.29 15.44 10.06
C PHE A 142 -4.23 13.90 9.85
N GLY A 143 -3.02 13.37 9.63
CA GLY A 143 -2.80 11.92 9.57
C GLY A 143 -2.41 11.33 8.21
N GLY A 144 -2.40 12.11 7.11
CA GLY A 144 -2.09 11.60 5.77
C GLY A 144 -3.07 10.54 5.27
N GLU A 145 -3.33 10.50 3.96
CA GLU A 145 -4.15 9.43 3.38
C GLU A 145 -3.32 8.16 3.22
N CYS A 146 -3.85 7.04 3.68
CA CYS A 146 -3.16 5.75 3.66
C CYS A 146 -3.31 4.99 2.33
N HIS A 147 -3.94 5.58 1.31
CA HIS A 147 -4.15 5.03 -0.02
C HIS A 147 -4.49 6.14 -1.02
N LEU A 148 -4.36 5.84 -2.31
CA LEU A 148 -4.98 6.64 -3.36
C LEU A 148 -6.41 6.16 -3.58
N ASP A 149 -7.35 7.10 -3.56
CA ASP A 149 -8.73 6.89 -3.96
C ASP A 149 -9.00 7.39 -5.38
N ALA A 150 -10.20 7.15 -5.91
CA ALA A 150 -10.55 7.58 -7.26
C ALA A 150 -10.59 9.11 -7.45
N PRO A 151 -11.10 9.92 -6.51
CA PRO A 151 -10.98 11.37 -6.54
C PRO A 151 -9.53 11.87 -6.63
N MET A 152 -8.62 11.28 -5.90
CA MET A 152 -7.21 11.64 -5.94
C MET A 152 -6.59 11.35 -7.31
N VAL A 153 -6.84 10.15 -7.86
CA VAL A 153 -6.42 9.79 -9.21
C VAL A 153 -7.03 10.74 -10.23
N ALA A 154 -8.33 11.05 -10.15
CA ALA A 154 -8.99 12.02 -11.03
C ALA A 154 -8.27 13.38 -11.05
N SER A 155 -7.79 13.83 -9.90
CA SER A 155 -7.06 15.10 -9.78
C SER A 155 -5.70 15.09 -10.50
N ALA A 156 -5.12 13.92 -10.74
CA ALA A 156 -3.86 13.73 -11.43
C ALA A 156 -4.02 13.69 -12.97
N LEU A 157 -5.16 13.25 -13.48
CA LEU A 157 -5.37 13.03 -14.91
C LEU A 157 -5.07 14.26 -15.80
N PRO A 158 -5.44 15.51 -15.42
CA PRO A 158 -5.12 16.69 -16.23
C PRO A 158 -3.62 16.98 -16.39
N ARG A 159 -2.78 16.35 -15.57
CA ARG A 159 -1.31 16.52 -15.61
C ARG A 159 -0.63 15.49 -16.51
N LEU A 160 -1.36 14.51 -17.00
CA LEU A 160 -0.85 13.47 -17.90
C LEU A 160 -1.37 13.68 -19.33
N PRO A 161 -0.52 13.53 -20.35
CA PRO A 161 -0.94 13.55 -21.75
C PRO A 161 -1.58 12.20 -22.14
N LEU A 162 -2.73 11.86 -21.54
CA LEU A 162 -3.34 10.51 -21.62
C LEU A 162 -3.45 9.97 -23.03
N SER A 163 -3.84 10.81 -24.00
CA SER A 163 -3.98 10.40 -25.42
C SER A 163 -2.66 10.04 -26.09
N GLU A 164 -1.54 10.35 -25.47
CA GLU A 164 -0.21 10.03 -25.96
C GLU A 164 0.40 8.81 -25.26
N LEU A 165 -0.24 8.30 -24.20
CA LEU A 165 0.27 7.19 -23.41
C LEU A 165 -0.26 5.86 -23.86
N ASP A 166 0.53 4.82 -23.72
CA ASP A 166 0.13 3.43 -23.95
C ASP A 166 -0.24 2.76 -22.60
N LEU A 167 0.45 3.14 -21.52
CA LEU A 167 0.32 2.56 -20.19
C LEU A 167 0.36 3.66 -19.12
N VAL A 168 -0.50 3.55 -18.13
CA VAL A 168 -0.38 4.28 -16.87
C VAL A 168 -0.22 3.28 -15.73
N ILE A 169 0.80 3.47 -14.90
CA ILE A 169 0.95 2.71 -13.66
C ILE A 169 0.64 3.66 -12.50
N ILE A 170 -0.33 3.27 -11.67
CA ILE A 170 -0.65 3.98 -10.44
C ILE A 170 0.17 3.34 -9.32
N GLU A 171 1.18 4.03 -8.82
CA GLU A 171 1.91 3.62 -7.61
C GLU A 171 1.09 4.02 -6.39
N ASN A 172 0.38 3.04 -5.81
CA ASN A 172 -0.43 3.30 -4.62
C ASN A 172 0.45 3.44 -3.37
N VAL A 173 -0.07 4.11 -2.36
CA VAL A 173 0.58 4.21 -1.05
C VAL A 173 0.84 2.80 -0.49
N GLY A 174 1.98 2.62 0.18
CA GLY A 174 2.32 1.35 0.82
C GLY A 174 1.36 1.03 1.97
N ASN A 175 0.32 0.21 1.69
CA ASN A 175 -0.67 -0.25 2.65
C ASN A 175 -1.33 -1.55 2.16
N LEU A 176 -1.61 -2.49 3.08
CA LEU A 176 -2.21 -3.79 2.75
C LEU A 176 -3.72 -3.89 3.03
N VAL A 177 -4.37 -2.79 3.43
CA VAL A 177 -5.79 -2.78 3.79
C VAL A 177 -6.57 -1.89 2.83
N CYS A 178 -6.41 -0.56 2.97
CA CYS A 178 -7.24 0.41 2.27
C CYS A 178 -7.20 0.30 0.73
N PRO A 179 -6.04 0.15 0.04
CA PRO A 179 -6.02 0.10 -1.42
C PRO A 179 -6.81 -1.06 -2.03
N ALA A 180 -7.05 -2.12 -1.26
CA ALA A 180 -7.82 -3.27 -1.75
C ALA A 180 -9.31 -2.98 -1.92
N GLU A 181 -9.84 -2.04 -1.13
CA GLU A 181 -11.26 -1.70 -1.10
C GLU A 181 -11.63 -0.57 -2.06
N PHE A 182 -10.65 0.24 -2.47
CA PHE A 182 -10.87 1.42 -3.32
C PHE A 182 -10.40 1.17 -4.74
N ALA A 183 -11.35 0.97 -5.66
CA ALA A 183 -11.04 1.02 -7.09
C ALA A 183 -10.71 2.45 -7.50
N VAL A 184 -9.74 2.62 -8.38
CA VAL A 184 -9.29 3.94 -8.88
C VAL A 184 -9.54 4.14 -10.38
N GLY A 185 -10.14 3.13 -11.04
CA GLY A 185 -10.41 3.10 -12.48
C GLY A 185 -9.39 2.29 -13.28
N GLU A 186 -8.63 1.43 -12.62
CA GLU A 186 -7.62 0.55 -13.21
C GLU A 186 -8.23 -0.59 -14.05
N ASP A 187 -7.46 -1.11 -15.02
CA ASP A 187 -7.76 -2.34 -15.74
C ASP A 187 -7.35 -3.57 -14.97
N ARG A 188 -6.20 -3.49 -14.28
CA ARG A 188 -5.62 -4.60 -13.52
C ARG A 188 -4.97 -4.10 -12.24
N ARG A 189 -4.91 -5.01 -11.28
CA ARG A 189 -4.25 -4.83 -9.99
C ARG A 189 -3.06 -5.75 -9.87
N ALA A 190 -1.87 -5.20 -9.66
CA ALA A 190 -0.68 -5.95 -9.31
C ALA A 190 -0.37 -5.73 -7.83
N MET A 191 -0.31 -6.82 -7.06
CA MET A 191 0.05 -6.78 -5.65
C MET A 191 1.51 -7.21 -5.49
N MET A 192 2.36 -6.32 -4.97
CA MET A 192 3.75 -6.61 -4.72
C MET A 192 3.98 -6.97 -3.25
N PHE A 193 4.57 -8.13 -3.04
CA PHE A 193 4.92 -8.68 -1.75
C PHE A 193 6.44 -8.89 -1.68
N ALA A 194 7.08 -8.60 -0.56
CA ALA A 194 8.50 -8.87 -0.37
C ALA A 194 8.70 -10.12 0.50
N VAL A 195 9.64 -10.99 0.15
CA VAL A 195 9.95 -12.21 0.93
C VAL A 195 10.29 -11.92 2.39
N THR A 196 10.72 -10.69 2.70
CA THR A 196 10.99 -10.23 4.08
C THR A 196 9.74 -10.05 4.94
N GLU A 197 8.55 -10.14 4.34
CA GLU A 197 7.27 -9.93 5.03
C GLU A 197 6.68 -11.20 5.68
N GLY A 198 7.22 -12.35 5.32
CA GLY A 198 6.80 -13.66 5.83
C GLY A 198 5.65 -14.30 5.02
N GLU A 199 5.66 -15.62 4.95
CA GLU A 199 4.78 -16.45 4.14
C GLU A 199 3.31 -16.43 4.57
N GLU A 200 3.01 -15.94 5.78
CA GLU A 200 1.64 -15.85 6.32
C GLU A 200 0.87 -14.60 5.86
N LYS A 201 1.50 -13.70 5.13
CA LYS A 201 0.86 -12.44 4.70
C LYS A 201 -0.46 -12.64 3.96
N PRO A 202 -0.62 -13.62 3.04
CA PRO A 202 -1.89 -13.84 2.38
C PRO A 202 -3.04 -14.12 3.36
N LEU A 203 -2.77 -14.88 4.43
CA LEU A 203 -3.78 -15.20 5.46
C LEU A 203 -4.10 -13.99 6.35
N LYS A 204 -3.12 -13.10 6.59
CA LYS A 204 -3.30 -11.89 7.41
C LYS A 204 -4.03 -10.78 6.66
N TYR A 205 -3.86 -10.70 5.34
CA TYR A 205 -4.43 -9.65 4.49
C TYR A 205 -5.20 -10.23 3.28
N PRO A 206 -6.19 -11.11 3.52
CA PRO A 206 -6.82 -11.86 2.44
C PRO A 206 -7.54 -11.00 1.41
N VAL A 207 -8.09 -9.85 1.79
CA VAL A 207 -8.77 -8.94 0.87
C VAL A 207 -7.80 -8.38 -0.18
N MET A 208 -6.61 -7.96 0.27
CA MET A 208 -5.56 -7.43 -0.63
C MET A 208 -5.14 -8.47 -1.67
N PHE A 209 -4.77 -9.67 -1.23
CA PHE A 209 -4.34 -10.72 -2.16
C PHE A 209 -5.45 -11.21 -3.08
N ARG A 210 -6.71 -11.24 -2.60
CA ARG A 210 -7.87 -11.64 -3.42
C ARG A 210 -8.22 -10.61 -4.49
N SER A 211 -7.92 -9.34 -4.26
CA SER A 211 -8.21 -8.26 -5.21
C SER A 211 -7.20 -8.16 -6.35
N ALA A 212 -6.07 -8.88 -6.27
CA ALA A 212 -4.99 -8.78 -7.24
C ALA A 212 -5.21 -9.71 -8.46
N ASP A 213 -4.91 -9.22 -9.67
CA ASP A 213 -4.82 -10.03 -10.88
C ASP A 213 -3.45 -10.73 -10.98
N LEU A 214 -2.43 -10.16 -10.34
CA LEU A 214 -1.06 -10.67 -10.30
C LEU A 214 -0.44 -10.42 -8.93
N VAL A 215 0.30 -11.40 -8.41
CA VAL A 215 1.14 -11.25 -7.22
C VAL A 215 2.62 -11.28 -7.62
N LEU A 216 3.34 -10.21 -7.31
CA LEU A 216 4.79 -10.11 -7.47
C LEU A 216 5.47 -10.44 -6.14
N VAL A 217 6.28 -11.49 -6.11
CA VAL A 217 7.11 -11.85 -4.96
C VAL A 217 8.50 -11.24 -5.16
N ASN A 218 8.73 -10.10 -4.52
CA ASN A 218 9.96 -9.32 -4.70
C ASN A 218 11.02 -9.63 -3.64
N LYS A 219 12.23 -9.13 -3.89
CA LYS A 219 13.45 -9.31 -3.08
C LYS A 219 13.87 -10.77 -3.00
N THR A 220 13.67 -11.54 -4.06
CA THR A 220 14.09 -12.96 -4.15
C THR A 220 15.60 -13.14 -3.98
N ASP A 221 16.39 -12.11 -4.24
CA ASP A 221 17.82 -12.06 -3.95
C ASP A 221 18.17 -12.22 -2.46
N LEU A 222 17.20 -12.01 -1.56
CA LEU A 222 17.38 -12.20 -0.12
C LEU A 222 17.03 -13.61 0.36
N LEU A 223 16.39 -14.46 -0.47
CA LEU A 223 16.02 -15.84 -0.09
C LEU A 223 17.17 -16.65 0.53
N PRO A 224 18.43 -16.57 0.06
CA PRO A 224 19.53 -17.30 0.67
C PRO A 224 19.86 -16.88 2.11
N TYR A 225 19.34 -15.75 2.57
CA TYR A 225 19.61 -15.16 3.88
C TYR A 225 18.40 -15.14 4.81
N LEU A 226 17.27 -15.69 4.36
CA LEU A 226 16.00 -15.66 5.09
C LEU A 226 15.47 -17.07 5.28
N ASP A 227 14.79 -17.26 6.39
CA ASP A 227 14.01 -18.46 6.64
C ASP A 227 12.58 -18.29 6.08
N PHE A 228 12.47 -18.28 4.74
CA PHE A 228 11.22 -18.11 4.01
C PHE A 228 10.82 -19.40 3.29
N ASP A 229 9.66 -19.96 3.66
CA ASP A 229 9.08 -21.12 3.02
C ASP A 229 8.18 -20.73 1.83
N ALA A 230 8.73 -20.79 0.62
CA ALA A 230 8.01 -20.48 -0.61
C ALA A 230 6.80 -21.39 -0.87
N GLU A 231 6.87 -22.67 -0.44
CA GLU A 231 5.74 -23.59 -0.58
C GLU A 231 4.62 -23.26 0.42
N ALA A 232 4.99 -22.89 1.66
CA ALA A 232 4.02 -22.40 2.64
C ALA A 232 3.34 -21.12 2.13
N PHE A 233 4.11 -20.16 1.58
CA PHE A 233 3.55 -18.97 0.96
C PHE A 233 2.55 -19.34 -0.15
N ARG A 234 2.91 -20.24 -1.06
CA ARG A 234 2.02 -20.66 -2.14
C ARG A 234 0.75 -21.33 -1.62
N ARG A 235 0.85 -22.22 -0.64
CA ARG A 235 -0.34 -22.83 0.00
C ARG A 235 -1.24 -21.80 0.65
N ASN A 236 -0.67 -20.81 1.36
CA ASN A 236 -1.42 -19.74 2.01
C ASN A 236 -2.10 -18.82 0.99
N LEU A 237 -1.41 -18.53 -0.10
CA LEU A 237 -1.97 -17.74 -1.19
C LEU A 237 -3.12 -18.48 -1.90
N ASP A 238 -2.95 -19.76 -2.19
CA ASP A 238 -3.99 -20.59 -2.82
C ASP A 238 -5.24 -20.75 -1.94
N ALA A 239 -5.09 -20.72 -0.63
CA ALA A 239 -6.22 -20.72 0.31
C ALA A 239 -7.06 -19.44 0.22
N VAL A 240 -6.46 -18.32 -0.17
CA VAL A 240 -7.10 -16.99 -0.25
C VAL A 240 -7.53 -16.67 -1.68
N HIS A 241 -6.66 -16.92 -2.65
CA HIS A 241 -6.87 -16.59 -4.07
C HIS A 241 -6.35 -17.75 -4.95
N PRO A 242 -7.15 -18.79 -5.15
CA PRO A 242 -6.75 -19.96 -5.93
C PRO A 242 -6.39 -19.56 -7.37
N ARG A 243 -5.25 -20.06 -7.85
CA ARG A 243 -4.79 -19.89 -9.24
C ARG A 243 -4.44 -18.48 -9.67
N VAL A 244 -4.23 -17.54 -8.73
CA VAL A 244 -3.66 -16.24 -9.09
C VAL A 244 -2.24 -16.42 -9.65
N ASP A 245 -1.91 -15.66 -10.68
CA ASP A 245 -0.57 -15.65 -11.24
C ASP A 245 0.43 -15.08 -10.24
N VAL A 246 1.61 -15.70 -10.16
CA VAL A 246 2.69 -15.28 -9.27
C VAL A 246 3.98 -15.19 -10.07
N LEU A 247 4.66 -14.04 -9.96
CA LEU A 247 5.99 -13.83 -10.53
C LEU A 247 7.00 -13.59 -9.40
N ALA A 248 8.05 -14.35 -9.39
CA ALA A 248 9.19 -14.15 -8.51
C ALA A 248 10.16 -13.15 -9.16
N VAL A 249 10.48 -12.07 -8.46
CA VAL A 249 11.28 -10.98 -9.00
C VAL A 249 12.30 -10.46 -7.97
N SER A 250 13.37 -9.89 -8.46
CA SER A 250 14.25 -9.02 -7.68
C SER A 250 14.43 -7.69 -8.42
N ALA A 251 13.75 -6.65 -7.94
CA ALA A 251 13.92 -5.31 -8.50
C ALA A 251 15.35 -4.80 -8.35
N ARG A 252 16.11 -5.35 -7.40
CA ARG A 252 17.52 -5.00 -7.17
C ARG A 252 18.47 -5.60 -8.19
N THR A 253 18.28 -6.89 -8.54
CA THR A 253 19.19 -7.61 -9.46
C THR A 253 18.67 -7.61 -10.90
N GLY A 254 17.40 -7.30 -11.10
CA GLY A 254 16.72 -7.37 -12.39
C GLY A 254 16.18 -8.76 -12.72
N GLU A 255 16.38 -9.75 -11.86
CA GLU A 255 15.85 -11.10 -12.04
C GLU A 255 14.33 -11.11 -12.06
N GLY A 256 13.72 -11.83 -13.01
CA GLY A 256 12.27 -11.96 -13.17
C GLY A 256 11.56 -10.71 -13.68
N ILE A 257 12.24 -9.56 -13.82
CA ILE A 257 11.61 -8.31 -14.27
C ILE A 257 11.11 -8.40 -15.72
N ASP A 258 11.78 -9.19 -16.56
CA ASP A 258 11.33 -9.39 -17.95
C ASP A 258 9.94 -10.06 -17.98
N ALA A 259 9.67 -11.05 -17.12
CA ALA A 259 8.36 -11.68 -17.02
C ALA A 259 7.27 -10.68 -16.56
N TRP A 260 7.59 -9.77 -15.66
CA TRP A 260 6.71 -8.66 -15.30
C TRP A 260 6.46 -7.72 -16.48
N CYS A 261 7.50 -7.33 -17.21
CA CYS A 261 7.38 -6.50 -18.40
C CYS A 261 6.55 -7.18 -19.50
N ASP A 262 6.72 -8.50 -19.70
CA ASP A 262 5.92 -9.30 -20.63
C ASP A 262 4.45 -9.33 -20.20
N TRP A 263 4.16 -9.47 -18.92
CA TRP A 263 2.79 -9.39 -18.40
C TRP A 263 2.16 -8.04 -18.73
N LEU A 264 2.86 -6.92 -18.48
CA LEU A 264 2.40 -5.59 -18.87
C LEU A 264 2.21 -5.47 -20.39
N ALA A 265 3.16 -5.94 -21.19
CA ALA A 265 3.10 -5.88 -22.65
C ALA A 265 1.91 -6.67 -23.20
N ASN A 266 1.57 -7.80 -22.59
CA ASN A 266 0.40 -8.61 -22.97
C ASN A 266 -0.93 -7.88 -22.70
N LEU A 267 -1.00 -7.01 -21.71
CA LEU A 267 -2.17 -6.16 -21.46
C LEU A 267 -2.35 -5.10 -22.55
N LEU A 268 -1.24 -4.58 -23.08
CA LEU A 268 -1.23 -3.52 -24.10
C LEU A 268 -1.58 -4.03 -25.51
N GLY A 269 -1.48 -5.33 -25.76
CA GLY A 269 -1.59 -5.90 -27.10
C GLY A 269 -0.35 -5.58 -27.99
N ALA A 270 -0.39 -6.02 -29.24
CA ALA A 270 0.70 -5.74 -30.18
C ALA A 270 0.76 -4.23 -30.48
N PRO A 271 1.97 -3.64 -30.61
CA PRO A 271 2.14 -2.25 -30.96
C PRO A 271 1.34 -1.90 -32.23
N GLY A 272 0.43 -0.91 -32.14
CA GLY A 272 -0.35 -0.44 -33.29
C GLY A 272 -1.69 -1.18 -33.56
N VAL A 273 -2.10 -2.10 -32.69
CA VAL A 273 -3.43 -2.71 -32.74
C VAL A 273 -4.34 -1.96 -31.75
N ALA A 274 -5.40 -1.35 -32.26
CA ALA A 274 -6.42 -0.70 -31.43
C ALA A 274 -7.00 -1.72 -30.43
N PRO A 275 -7.33 -1.30 -29.19
CA PRO A 275 -7.87 -2.20 -28.18
C PRO A 275 -9.15 -2.87 -28.69
N ILE A 276 -9.26 -4.17 -28.46
CA ILE A 276 -10.47 -4.93 -28.78
C ILE A 276 -11.56 -4.41 -27.83
N GLN A 277 -12.56 -3.74 -28.40
CA GLN A 277 -13.77 -3.36 -27.68
C GLN A 277 -14.42 -4.63 -27.10
N ARG A 278 -14.52 -4.71 -25.78
CA ARG A 278 -15.24 -5.77 -25.06
C ARG A 278 -16.64 -5.34 -24.73
#